data_f44f475a098a88dae10545c81c15147b
#
_entry.id   f44f475a098a88dae10545c81c15147b
#
_cell.length_a   1.000
_cell.length_b   1.000
_cell.length_c   1.000
_cell.angle_alpha   90.00
_cell.angle_beta   90.00
_cell.angle_gamma   90.00
#
_symmetry.space_group_name_H-M   'P 1'
#
loop_
_entity.id
_entity.type
_entity.pdbx_description
1 polymer ?
#
loop_
_entity_poly.entity_id
_entity_poly.type
_entity_poly.pdbx_seq_one_letter_code
_entity_poly.pdbx_strand_id
1 'polypeptide(L)'
;MRIAVSGSIATDHLMTFGGKFTDTLIAEKLDKISVSFLVGDLEIRRGGVAGNISYGLGCLGLKPLLVGSVGQDFAEYAAWLTAHGVDTSGVRTSAAKHTARFTATNDETGNQIASFYPGAMSEDGEIDIISLANASAVDLVVIGAGDPVGMQRFTADCRAAGVKFAADFSQQVAFLDGGSMRTLIEGAAYMFCNEYEEAVIEQKTGWTSEDILDRVETRIITLGAAGARVERKGAAPVVVGPVKDAVLVEPTGSGDAFRSGFLAATAWGLPTERAIQLGNLMAVHALEVVGPQEYDLTAATLADRAKHSYGADAAAEIAAHLPA
;
A
#
# COMPACT_ATOMS: atom_id res chain seq x y z
N MET A 1 -1.98 19.13 -4.76
CA MET A 1 -0.71 18.38 -4.57
C MET A 1 -0.72 17.19 -5.53
N ARG A 2 0.32 17.01 -6.35
CA ARG A 2 0.51 15.84 -7.21
C ARG A 2 1.38 14.80 -6.52
N ILE A 3 0.94 13.56 -6.53
CA ILE A 3 1.59 12.47 -5.79
C ILE A 3 2.13 11.44 -6.79
N ALA A 4 3.40 11.06 -6.65
CA ALA A 4 3.93 9.84 -7.25
C ALA A 4 3.91 8.72 -6.22
N VAL A 5 3.59 7.51 -6.65
CA VAL A 5 3.53 6.34 -5.78
C VAL A 5 4.46 5.27 -6.35
N SER A 6 5.52 4.96 -5.63
CA SER A 6 6.45 3.88 -5.96
C SER A 6 6.27 2.70 -5.00
N GLY A 7 6.61 1.51 -5.47
CA GLY A 7 6.51 0.27 -4.72
C GLY A 7 6.07 -0.89 -5.62
N SER A 8 5.67 -1.99 -5.01
CA SER A 8 5.26 -3.17 -5.77
C SER A 8 4.03 -2.91 -6.64
N ILE A 9 4.12 -3.40 -7.89
CA ILE A 9 3.00 -3.56 -8.83
C ILE A 9 2.96 -5.06 -9.12
N ALA A 10 1.91 -5.76 -8.67
CA ALA A 10 1.88 -7.21 -8.70
C ALA A 10 0.50 -7.75 -9.06
N THR A 11 0.44 -9.03 -9.41
CA THR A 11 -0.81 -9.79 -9.49
C THR A 11 -0.77 -10.94 -8.52
N ASP A 12 -1.91 -11.25 -7.89
CA ASP A 12 -2.08 -12.37 -7.00
C ASP A 12 -2.80 -13.50 -7.73
N HIS A 13 -2.17 -14.67 -7.79
CA HIS A 13 -2.69 -15.88 -8.42
C HIS A 13 -3.08 -16.85 -7.32
N LEU A 14 -4.37 -16.91 -7.03
CA LEU A 14 -4.94 -17.70 -5.93
C LEU A 14 -5.60 -18.95 -6.49
N MET A 15 -5.16 -20.11 -6.00
CA MET A 15 -5.65 -21.41 -6.44
C MET A 15 -6.25 -22.17 -5.28
N THR A 16 -7.27 -22.98 -5.57
CA THR A 16 -7.92 -23.85 -4.58
C THR A 16 -7.66 -25.31 -4.93
N PHE A 17 -7.07 -26.04 -3.99
CA PHE A 17 -6.89 -27.47 -4.03
C PHE A 17 -8.02 -28.16 -3.26
N GLY A 18 -8.79 -28.99 -3.93
CA GLY A 18 -9.97 -29.70 -3.36
C GLY A 18 -9.61 -30.93 -2.52
N GLY A 19 -8.54 -30.86 -1.73
CA GLY A 19 -8.09 -31.88 -0.81
C GLY A 19 -7.23 -31.25 0.28
N LYS A 20 -6.55 -32.08 1.07
CA LYS A 20 -5.64 -31.63 2.13
C LYS A 20 -4.19 -31.86 1.73
N PHE A 21 -3.33 -30.87 1.97
CA PHE A 21 -1.89 -31.05 1.73
C PHE A 21 -1.32 -32.20 2.57
N THR A 22 -1.82 -32.37 3.80
CA THR A 22 -1.40 -33.44 4.71
C THR A 22 -1.63 -34.84 4.16
N ASP A 23 -2.64 -35.03 3.29
CA ASP A 23 -2.95 -36.33 2.69
C ASP A 23 -2.05 -36.63 1.47
N THR A 24 -1.40 -35.61 0.93
CA THR A 24 -0.55 -35.69 -0.26
C THR A 24 0.94 -35.69 0.09
N LEU A 25 1.32 -35.01 1.18
CA LEU A 25 2.69 -34.89 1.63
C LEU A 25 3.08 -36.05 2.55
N ILE A 26 4.19 -36.71 2.25
CA ILE A 26 4.73 -37.83 3.08
C ILE A 26 5.80 -37.22 3.98
N ALA A 27 5.53 -37.14 5.28
CA ALA A 27 6.38 -36.48 6.26
C ALA A 27 7.85 -37.02 6.26
N GLU A 28 8.02 -38.33 6.08
CA GLU A 28 9.32 -39.00 6.08
C GLU A 28 10.12 -38.81 4.79
N LYS A 29 9.53 -38.13 3.77
CA LYS A 29 10.14 -37.90 2.46
C LYS A 29 10.22 -36.44 2.06
N LEU A 30 10.10 -35.52 3.02
CA LEU A 30 10.14 -34.08 2.77
C LEU A 30 11.51 -33.59 2.26
N ASP A 31 12.57 -34.37 2.43
CA ASP A 31 13.91 -34.11 1.89
C ASP A 31 14.01 -34.26 0.35
N LYS A 32 13.02 -34.96 -0.26
CA LYS A 32 12.94 -35.20 -1.72
C LYS A 32 11.52 -35.06 -2.24
N ILE A 33 10.94 -33.90 -1.99
CA ILE A 33 9.56 -33.59 -2.42
C ILE A 33 9.46 -33.45 -3.95
N SER A 34 8.51 -34.17 -4.54
CA SER A 34 8.00 -33.94 -5.89
C SER A 34 6.51 -34.15 -5.86
N VAL A 35 5.74 -33.06 -5.73
CA VAL A 35 4.29 -33.09 -5.60
C VAL A 35 3.68 -32.14 -6.62
N SER A 36 2.57 -32.57 -7.22
CA SER A 36 1.73 -31.72 -8.08
C SER A 36 0.31 -31.76 -7.55
N PHE A 37 -0.29 -30.58 -7.45
CA PHE A 37 -1.69 -30.43 -7.06
C PHE A 37 -2.55 -30.14 -8.29
N LEU A 38 -3.63 -30.88 -8.47
CA LEU A 38 -4.67 -30.52 -9.42
C LEU A 38 -5.59 -29.52 -8.72
N VAL A 39 -5.58 -28.27 -9.20
CA VAL A 39 -6.39 -27.19 -8.65
C VAL A 39 -7.67 -27.03 -9.46
N GLY A 40 -8.78 -26.73 -8.78
CA GLY A 40 -10.10 -26.57 -9.39
C GLY A 40 -10.32 -25.16 -9.94
N ASP A 41 -9.79 -24.17 -9.25
CA ASP A 41 -10.00 -22.75 -9.55
C ASP A 41 -8.68 -21.99 -9.59
N LEU A 42 -8.61 -20.96 -10.43
CA LEU A 42 -7.57 -19.95 -10.47
C LEU A 42 -8.23 -18.57 -10.50
N GLU A 43 -8.03 -17.81 -9.45
CA GLU A 43 -8.41 -16.41 -9.37
C GLU A 43 -7.16 -15.53 -9.55
N ILE A 44 -7.25 -14.55 -10.45
CA ILE A 44 -6.17 -13.58 -10.66
C ILE A 44 -6.68 -12.22 -10.19
N ARG A 45 -6.01 -11.64 -9.19
CA ARG A 45 -6.32 -10.34 -8.62
C ARG A 45 -5.21 -9.34 -8.91
N ARG A 46 -5.59 -8.09 -9.05
CA ARG A 46 -4.67 -6.97 -9.12
C ARG A 46 -4.19 -6.62 -7.72
N GLY A 47 -2.91 -6.27 -7.58
CA GLY A 47 -2.33 -6.01 -6.26
C GLY A 47 -1.01 -5.28 -6.34
N GLY A 48 -0.26 -5.33 -5.25
CA GLY A 48 0.96 -4.57 -5.03
C GLY A 48 0.67 -3.21 -4.40
N VAL A 49 1.51 -2.83 -3.44
CA VAL A 49 1.32 -1.64 -2.59
C VAL A 49 1.14 -0.36 -3.43
N ALA A 50 2.01 -0.14 -4.42
CA ALA A 50 1.91 1.05 -5.28
C ALA A 50 0.65 1.01 -6.17
N GLY A 51 0.31 -0.16 -6.71
CA GLY A 51 -0.93 -0.35 -7.48
C GLY A 51 -2.17 -0.02 -6.65
N ASN A 52 -2.26 -0.56 -5.44
CA ASN A 52 -3.39 -0.39 -4.53
C ASN A 52 -3.55 1.06 -4.07
N ILE A 53 -2.46 1.71 -3.63
CA ILE A 53 -2.50 3.13 -3.22
C ILE A 53 -2.89 4.01 -4.40
N SER A 54 -2.31 3.77 -5.58
CA SER A 54 -2.64 4.57 -6.78
C SER A 54 -4.08 4.39 -7.20
N TYR A 55 -4.61 3.15 -7.16
CA TYR A 55 -6.01 2.87 -7.43
C TYR A 55 -6.93 3.68 -6.51
N GLY A 56 -6.72 3.62 -5.20
CA GLY A 56 -7.53 4.35 -4.22
C GLY A 56 -7.45 5.87 -4.41
N LEU A 57 -6.27 6.43 -4.71
CA LEU A 57 -6.13 7.85 -5.03
C LEU A 57 -6.89 8.23 -6.30
N GLY A 58 -6.85 7.38 -7.32
CA GLY A 58 -7.59 7.56 -8.57
C GLY A 58 -9.11 7.53 -8.36
N CYS A 59 -9.63 6.58 -7.58
CA CYS A 59 -11.05 6.52 -7.20
C CYS A 59 -11.50 7.79 -6.46
N LEU A 60 -10.61 8.44 -5.73
CA LEU A 60 -10.87 9.73 -5.06
C LEU A 60 -10.69 10.95 -5.98
N GLY A 61 -10.49 10.75 -7.29
CA GLY A 61 -10.40 11.80 -8.29
C GLY A 61 -9.02 12.47 -8.41
N LEU A 62 -8.00 11.96 -7.74
CA LEU A 62 -6.62 12.37 -7.96
C LEU A 62 -6.06 11.64 -9.19
N LYS A 63 -4.94 12.17 -9.71
CA LYS A 63 -4.21 11.55 -10.83
C LYS A 63 -2.80 11.17 -10.39
N PRO A 64 -2.63 10.14 -9.53
CA PRO A 64 -1.32 9.77 -9.06
C PRO A 64 -0.44 9.28 -10.21
N LEU A 65 0.86 9.59 -10.16
CA LEU A 65 1.86 9.00 -11.05
C LEU A 65 2.30 7.67 -10.44
N LEU A 66 1.97 6.56 -11.08
CA LEU A 66 2.46 5.24 -10.67
C LEU A 66 3.89 5.04 -11.14
N VAL A 67 4.78 4.64 -10.24
CA VAL A 67 6.20 4.40 -10.51
C VAL A 67 6.59 3.00 -10.06
N GLY A 68 7.21 2.23 -10.93
CA GLY A 68 7.69 0.89 -10.67
C GLY A 68 8.00 0.16 -11.98
N SER A 69 8.54 -1.05 -11.87
CA SER A 69 8.90 -1.86 -13.04
C SER A 69 7.96 -3.06 -13.16
N VAL A 70 7.52 -3.32 -14.37
CA VAL A 70 6.58 -4.38 -14.75
C VAL A 70 7.07 -5.17 -15.94
N GLY A 71 6.48 -6.31 -16.23
CA GLY A 71 6.72 -7.07 -17.46
C GLY A 71 5.78 -6.66 -18.61
N GLN A 72 5.93 -7.35 -19.75
CA GLN A 72 5.04 -7.17 -20.90
C GLN A 72 3.60 -7.65 -20.63
N ASP A 73 3.39 -8.40 -19.57
CA ASP A 73 2.10 -8.90 -19.09
C ASP A 73 1.28 -7.87 -18.29
N PHE A 74 1.72 -6.61 -18.23
CA PHE A 74 1.06 -5.54 -17.48
C PHE A 74 -0.11 -4.85 -18.21
N ALA A 75 -0.28 -5.06 -19.50
CA ALA A 75 -1.18 -4.25 -20.34
C ALA A 75 -2.63 -4.18 -19.83
N GLU A 76 -3.21 -5.31 -19.39
CA GLU A 76 -4.57 -5.35 -18.86
C GLU A 76 -4.68 -4.57 -17.53
N TYR A 77 -3.71 -4.75 -16.65
CA TYR A 77 -3.65 -4.03 -15.38
C TYR A 77 -3.43 -2.52 -15.58
N ALA A 78 -2.58 -2.12 -16.54
CA ALA A 78 -2.42 -0.72 -16.92
C ALA A 78 -3.73 -0.09 -17.41
N ALA A 79 -4.50 -0.81 -18.24
CA ALA A 79 -5.80 -0.34 -18.71
C ALA A 79 -6.79 -0.14 -17.54
N TRP A 80 -6.82 -1.07 -16.58
CA TRP A 80 -7.62 -0.96 -15.36
C TRP A 80 -7.25 0.28 -14.54
N LEU A 81 -5.98 0.47 -14.23
CA LEU A 81 -5.51 1.62 -13.45
C LEU A 81 -5.79 2.95 -14.16
N THR A 82 -5.57 2.99 -15.47
CA THR A 82 -5.84 4.19 -16.29
C THR A 82 -7.33 4.54 -16.31
N ALA A 83 -8.21 3.55 -16.39
CA ALA A 83 -9.66 3.73 -16.31
C ALA A 83 -10.11 4.33 -14.96
N HIS A 84 -9.31 4.12 -13.89
CA HIS A 84 -9.52 4.68 -12.56
C HIS A 84 -8.66 5.93 -12.29
N GLY A 85 -8.18 6.62 -13.31
CA GLY A 85 -7.53 7.92 -13.19
C GLY A 85 -6.03 7.88 -12.85
N VAL A 86 -5.40 6.71 -12.81
CA VAL A 86 -3.96 6.57 -12.51
C VAL A 86 -3.14 6.90 -13.78
N ASP A 87 -2.12 7.73 -13.61
CA ASP A 87 -1.11 8.00 -14.64
C ASP A 87 -0.02 6.91 -14.60
N THR A 88 -0.02 6.04 -15.58
CA THR A 88 0.93 4.93 -15.70
C THR A 88 2.20 5.29 -16.49
N SER A 89 2.39 6.55 -16.87
CA SER A 89 3.56 6.98 -17.66
C SER A 89 4.90 6.86 -16.92
N GLY A 90 4.89 6.74 -15.59
CA GLY A 90 6.06 6.48 -14.77
C GLY A 90 6.46 5.00 -14.66
N VAL A 91 5.68 4.10 -15.28
CA VAL A 91 5.93 2.65 -15.20
C VAL A 91 6.94 2.23 -16.26
N ARG A 92 8.01 1.56 -15.82
CA ARG A 92 9.05 0.98 -16.69
C ARG A 92 8.67 -0.45 -17.06
N THR A 93 8.71 -0.79 -18.33
CA THR A 93 8.48 -2.17 -18.80
C THR A 93 9.81 -2.90 -19.01
N SER A 94 10.01 -4.00 -18.31
CA SER A 94 11.16 -4.90 -18.49
C SER A 94 11.06 -5.65 -19.82
N ALA A 95 12.18 -5.77 -20.51
CA ALA A 95 12.28 -6.59 -21.72
C ALA A 95 12.46 -8.09 -21.43
N ALA A 96 12.84 -8.45 -20.20
CA ALA A 96 13.28 -9.80 -19.85
C ALA A 96 12.46 -10.48 -18.75
N LYS A 97 11.74 -9.71 -17.92
CA LYS A 97 11.05 -10.25 -16.75
C LYS A 97 9.55 -10.00 -16.84
N HIS A 98 8.78 -10.85 -16.17
CA HIS A 98 7.35 -10.64 -15.97
C HIS A 98 7.08 -9.69 -14.80
N THR A 99 5.87 -9.17 -14.73
CA THR A 99 5.35 -8.42 -13.58
C THR A 99 5.46 -9.27 -12.30
N ALA A 100 5.70 -8.62 -11.16
CA ALA A 100 5.75 -9.31 -9.87
C ALA A 100 4.46 -10.09 -9.61
N ARG A 101 4.60 -11.25 -8.95
CA ARG A 101 3.47 -12.17 -8.78
C ARG A 101 3.53 -12.88 -7.43
N PHE A 102 2.44 -12.80 -6.70
CA PHE A 102 2.17 -13.69 -5.59
C PHE A 102 1.36 -14.88 -6.10
N THR A 103 1.80 -16.09 -5.78
CA THR A 103 1.09 -17.32 -6.16
C THR A 103 0.84 -18.11 -4.89
N ALA A 104 -0.42 -18.45 -4.63
CA ALA A 104 -0.81 -19.23 -3.47
C ALA A 104 -1.77 -20.34 -3.87
N THR A 105 -1.57 -21.51 -3.29
CA THR A 105 -2.53 -22.61 -3.34
C THR A 105 -3.05 -22.86 -1.93
N ASN A 106 -4.36 -22.80 -1.76
CA ASN A 106 -5.04 -23.08 -0.49
C ASN A 106 -5.67 -24.46 -0.56
N ASP A 107 -5.57 -25.23 0.52
CA ASP A 107 -6.28 -26.49 0.66
C ASP A 107 -7.67 -26.31 1.30
N GLU A 108 -8.49 -27.35 1.34
CA GLU A 108 -9.85 -27.33 1.90
C GLU A 108 -9.90 -27.00 3.41
N THR A 109 -8.75 -27.08 4.11
CA THR A 109 -8.63 -26.78 5.55
C THR A 109 -8.02 -25.42 5.83
N GLY A 110 -7.73 -24.63 4.77
CA GLY A 110 -7.19 -23.29 4.88
C GLY A 110 -5.66 -23.23 5.02
N ASN A 111 -4.95 -24.37 4.87
CA ASN A 111 -3.49 -24.32 4.75
C ASN A 111 -3.09 -23.73 3.40
N GLN A 112 -1.96 -23.02 3.38
CA GLN A 112 -1.48 -22.33 2.20
C GLN A 112 -0.03 -22.70 1.87
N ILE A 113 0.21 -22.97 0.59
CA ILE A 113 1.56 -23.03 0.01
C ILE A 113 1.69 -21.85 -0.94
N ALA A 114 2.62 -20.94 -0.66
CA ALA A 114 2.74 -19.71 -1.41
C ALA A 114 4.17 -19.41 -1.83
N SER A 115 4.30 -18.61 -2.90
CA SER A 115 5.58 -18.07 -3.39
C SER A 115 5.38 -16.65 -3.92
N PHE A 116 6.41 -15.82 -3.78
CA PHE A 116 6.45 -14.50 -4.37
C PHE A 116 7.58 -14.42 -5.39
N TYR A 117 7.22 -14.08 -6.62
CA TYR A 117 8.14 -13.79 -7.71
C TYR A 117 8.29 -12.28 -7.86
N PRO A 118 9.43 -11.66 -7.51
CA PRO A 118 9.62 -10.22 -7.62
C PRO A 118 9.69 -9.72 -9.06
N GLY A 119 10.12 -10.56 -10.00
CA GLY A 119 10.15 -10.25 -11.43
C GLY A 119 10.80 -8.91 -11.75
N ALA A 120 10.12 -8.13 -12.58
CA ALA A 120 10.57 -6.82 -13.02
C ALA A 120 10.72 -5.81 -11.86
N MET A 121 10.01 -5.97 -10.75
CA MET A 121 10.17 -5.11 -9.56
C MET A 121 11.63 -5.01 -9.12
N SER A 122 12.44 -6.06 -9.30
CA SER A 122 13.88 -6.05 -9.01
C SER A 122 14.70 -5.09 -9.90
N GLU A 123 14.08 -4.42 -10.87
CA GLU A 123 14.68 -3.40 -11.72
C GLU A 123 14.28 -1.97 -11.31
N ASP A 124 13.51 -1.79 -10.23
CA ASP A 124 13.06 -0.47 -9.76
C ASP A 124 14.24 0.48 -9.50
N GLY A 125 15.36 -0.05 -9.01
CA GLY A 125 16.58 0.72 -8.84
C GLY A 125 17.16 1.34 -10.12
N GLU A 126 16.67 1.01 -11.32
CA GLU A 126 17.09 1.61 -12.59
C GLU A 126 16.24 2.85 -12.98
N ILE A 127 15.13 3.10 -12.26
CA ILE A 127 14.24 4.23 -12.54
C ILE A 127 14.86 5.54 -12.01
N ASP A 128 14.89 6.57 -12.82
CA ASP A 128 15.25 7.93 -12.40
C ASP A 128 14.01 8.65 -11.85
N ILE A 129 13.77 8.47 -10.53
CA ILE A 129 12.61 9.02 -9.84
C ILE A 129 12.57 10.54 -9.87
N ILE A 130 13.72 11.21 -9.86
CA ILE A 130 13.79 12.67 -9.83
C ILE A 130 13.45 13.28 -11.19
N SER A 131 13.93 12.68 -12.28
CA SER A 131 13.51 13.09 -13.62
C SER A 131 12.01 12.93 -13.83
N LEU A 132 11.41 11.83 -13.37
CA LEU A 132 9.96 11.60 -13.44
C LEU A 132 9.20 12.62 -12.57
N ALA A 133 9.66 12.86 -11.34
CA ALA A 133 9.03 13.81 -10.43
C ALA A 133 9.02 15.23 -11.00
N ASN A 134 10.14 15.67 -11.56
CA ASN A 134 10.26 16.98 -12.18
C ASN A 134 9.38 17.12 -13.44
N ALA A 135 9.41 16.12 -14.33
CA ALA A 135 8.62 16.14 -15.58
C ALA A 135 7.11 16.16 -15.30
N SER A 136 6.68 15.55 -14.19
CA SER A 136 5.27 15.45 -13.80
C SER A 136 4.85 16.46 -12.74
N ALA A 137 5.72 17.39 -12.32
CA ALA A 137 5.48 18.36 -11.25
C ALA A 137 4.96 17.71 -9.95
N VAL A 138 5.66 16.65 -9.51
CA VAL A 138 5.31 15.88 -8.31
C VAL A 138 5.71 16.65 -7.05
N ASP A 139 4.78 16.77 -6.11
CA ASP A 139 4.99 17.43 -4.83
C ASP A 139 5.41 16.45 -3.72
N LEU A 140 5.03 15.18 -3.85
CA LEU A 140 5.30 14.12 -2.87
C LEU A 140 5.53 12.79 -3.58
N VAL A 141 6.60 12.10 -3.21
CA VAL A 141 6.86 10.72 -3.63
C VAL A 141 6.54 9.78 -2.47
N VAL A 142 5.58 8.87 -2.65
CA VAL A 142 5.35 7.77 -1.70
C VAL A 142 6.32 6.64 -2.07
N ILE A 143 7.17 6.26 -1.14
CA ILE A 143 8.10 5.14 -1.27
C ILE A 143 7.50 3.98 -0.49
N GLY A 144 6.64 3.22 -1.17
CA GLY A 144 5.96 2.05 -0.65
C GLY A 144 6.81 0.79 -0.74
N ALA A 145 6.35 -0.27 -0.09
CA ALA A 145 7.03 -1.55 -0.08
C ALA A 145 7.22 -2.10 -1.51
N GLY A 146 8.47 -2.22 -1.92
CA GLY A 146 8.91 -2.66 -3.24
C GLY A 146 10.28 -3.33 -3.18
N ASP A 147 11.06 -3.19 -4.23
CA ASP A 147 12.45 -3.66 -4.22
C ASP A 147 13.29 -2.86 -3.21
N PRO A 148 13.98 -3.51 -2.25
CA PRO A 148 14.76 -2.81 -1.23
C PRO A 148 15.83 -1.86 -1.78
N VAL A 149 16.46 -2.21 -2.90
CA VAL A 149 17.48 -1.36 -3.56
C VAL A 149 16.82 -0.14 -4.16
N GLY A 150 15.67 -0.31 -4.83
CA GLY A 150 14.86 0.76 -5.38
C GLY A 150 14.37 1.71 -4.27
N MET A 151 13.82 1.18 -3.17
CA MET A 151 13.37 1.98 -2.03
C MET A 151 14.49 2.86 -1.46
N GLN A 152 15.68 2.31 -1.21
CA GLN A 152 16.82 3.05 -0.68
C GLN A 152 17.30 4.13 -1.65
N ARG A 153 17.40 3.80 -2.94
CA ARG A 153 17.82 4.74 -3.97
C ARG A 153 16.84 5.90 -4.10
N PHE A 154 15.55 5.63 -4.23
CA PHE A 154 14.52 6.67 -4.34
C PHE A 154 14.52 7.60 -3.12
N THR A 155 14.69 7.05 -1.92
CA THR A 155 14.81 7.85 -0.70
C THR A 155 16.02 8.76 -0.73
N ALA A 156 17.18 8.23 -1.11
CA ALA A 156 18.43 9.01 -1.20
C ALA A 156 18.32 10.12 -2.26
N ASP A 157 17.76 9.80 -3.43
CA ASP A 157 17.59 10.72 -4.53
C ASP A 157 16.58 11.83 -4.19
N CYS A 158 15.43 11.51 -3.58
CA CYS A 158 14.46 12.50 -3.12
C CYS A 158 15.09 13.45 -2.09
N ARG A 159 15.81 12.91 -1.11
CA ARG A 159 16.49 13.72 -0.08
C ARG A 159 17.54 14.64 -0.70
N ALA A 160 18.37 14.13 -1.60
CA ALA A 160 19.40 14.92 -2.27
C ALA A 160 18.81 16.05 -3.14
N ALA A 161 17.68 15.80 -3.78
CA ALA A 161 16.98 16.77 -4.63
C ALA A 161 16.03 17.70 -3.85
N GLY A 162 15.82 17.50 -2.55
CA GLY A 162 14.85 18.26 -1.76
C GLY A 162 13.39 17.96 -2.11
N VAL A 163 13.10 16.83 -2.73
CA VAL A 163 11.74 16.36 -3.03
C VAL A 163 11.16 15.69 -1.78
N LYS A 164 9.96 16.11 -1.37
CA LYS A 164 9.27 15.49 -0.23
C LYS A 164 8.95 14.03 -0.52
N PHE A 165 9.15 13.17 0.48
CA PHE A 165 8.78 11.76 0.36
C PHE A 165 8.05 11.24 1.59
N ALA A 166 7.27 10.18 1.40
CA ALA A 166 6.64 9.39 2.44
C ALA A 166 7.29 8.00 2.47
N ALA A 167 7.68 7.54 3.66
CA ALA A 167 8.22 6.21 3.88
C ALA A 167 7.09 5.25 4.29
N ASP A 168 6.94 4.15 3.57
CA ASP A 168 5.97 3.11 3.85
C ASP A 168 6.62 1.72 3.70
N PHE A 169 6.81 1.05 4.82
CA PHE A 169 7.52 -0.22 4.86
C PHE A 169 6.63 -1.42 4.56
N SER A 170 5.38 -1.39 5.05
CA SER A 170 4.46 -2.54 4.96
C SER A 170 5.20 -3.86 5.23
N GLN A 171 5.01 -4.90 4.41
CA GLN A 171 5.67 -6.19 4.59
C GLN A 171 7.21 -6.17 4.55
N GLN A 172 7.84 -5.12 4.03
CA GLN A 172 9.32 -5.01 3.99
C GLN A 172 9.94 -4.86 5.39
N VAL A 173 9.17 -4.53 6.43
CA VAL A 173 9.66 -4.56 7.82
C VAL A 173 10.21 -5.94 8.23
N ALA A 174 9.73 -7.02 7.61
CA ALA A 174 10.23 -8.37 7.89
C ALA A 174 11.65 -8.59 7.35
N PHE A 175 11.98 -8.01 6.19
CA PHE A 175 13.18 -8.32 5.42
C PHE A 175 14.30 -7.27 5.55
N LEU A 176 13.96 -5.99 5.70
CA LEU A 176 14.94 -4.92 5.85
C LEU A 176 15.71 -5.02 7.18
N ASP A 177 17.00 -4.71 7.13
CA ASP A 177 17.81 -4.52 8.34
C ASP A 177 17.60 -3.10 8.92
N GLY A 178 18.08 -2.90 10.16
CA GLY A 178 17.90 -1.63 10.86
C GLY A 178 18.63 -0.45 10.20
N GLY A 179 19.75 -0.68 9.52
CA GLY A 179 20.48 0.35 8.79
C GLY A 179 19.68 0.86 7.59
N SER A 180 19.15 -0.06 6.81
CA SER A 180 18.25 0.22 5.69
C SER A 180 17.00 0.98 6.14
N MET A 181 16.37 0.55 7.24
CA MET A 181 15.20 1.24 7.80
C MET A 181 15.53 2.67 8.23
N ARG A 182 16.66 2.89 8.91
CA ARG A 182 17.08 4.24 9.29
C ARG A 182 17.24 5.13 8.08
N THR A 183 17.82 4.62 6.99
CA THR A 183 17.97 5.38 5.74
C THR A 183 16.61 5.79 5.16
N LEU A 184 15.62 4.91 5.20
CA LEU A 184 14.28 5.20 4.67
C LEU A 184 13.49 6.20 5.53
N ILE A 185 13.69 6.20 6.86
CA ILE A 185 13.00 7.09 7.81
C ILE A 185 13.55 8.51 7.77
N GLU A 186 14.87 8.66 7.71
CA GLU A 186 15.55 9.94 7.88
C GLU A 186 15.07 11.00 6.89
N GLY A 187 14.43 12.06 7.39
CA GLY A 187 13.93 13.18 6.60
C GLY A 187 12.60 12.93 5.87
N ALA A 188 11.89 11.86 6.18
CA ALA A 188 10.57 11.61 5.60
C ALA A 188 9.55 12.68 6.05
N ALA A 189 8.78 13.22 5.10
CA ALA A 189 7.67 14.12 5.41
C ALA A 189 6.51 13.34 6.07
N TYR A 190 6.31 12.10 5.67
CA TYR A 190 5.34 11.19 6.25
C TYR A 190 5.98 9.82 6.45
N MET A 191 5.64 9.15 7.55
CA MET A 191 5.97 7.75 7.79
C MET A 191 4.69 7.00 8.14
N PHE A 192 4.38 5.97 7.38
CA PHE A 192 3.23 5.10 7.61
C PHE A 192 3.68 3.78 8.23
N CYS A 193 2.97 3.33 9.26
CA CYS A 193 3.11 2.00 9.83
C CYS A 193 1.82 1.59 10.56
N ASN A 194 1.70 0.33 10.93
CA ASN A 194 0.76 -0.13 11.95
C ASN A 194 1.50 -0.35 13.28
N GLU A 195 0.79 -0.69 14.35
CA GLU A 195 1.39 -0.91 15.68
C GLU A 195 2.44 -2.03 15.68
N TYR A 196 2.22 -3.10 14.92
CA TYR A 196 3.19 -4.19 14.82
C TYR A 196 4.45 -3.73 14.06
N GLU A 197 4.29 -3.06 12.95
CA GLU A 197 5.38 -2.50 12.15
C GLU A 197 6.19 -1.48 12.96
N GLU A 198 5.51 -0.62 13.74
CA GLU A 198 6.15 0.33 14.66
C GLU A 198 7.12 -0.40 15.62
N ALA A 199 6.64 -1.43 16.30
CA ALA A 199 7.46 -2.21 17.23
C ALA A 199 8.64 -2.91 16.55
N VAL A 200 8.46 -3.44 15.34
CA VAL A 200 9.55 -4.06 14.56
C VAL A 200 10.59 -3.01 14.13
N ILE A 201 10.14 -1.83 13.70
CA ILE A 201 11.03 -0.73 13.31
C ILE A 201 11.86 -0.27 14.51
N GLU A 202 11.25 -0.05 15.68
CA GLU A 202 11.96 0.32 16.90
C GLU A 202 13.01 -0.76 17.27
N GLN A 203 12.60 -2.02 17.26
CA GLN A 203 13.49 -3.14 17.57
C GLN A 203 14.68 -3.22 16.62
N LYS A 204 14.44 -3.13 15.31
CA LYS A 204 15.51 -3.29 14.30
C LYS A 204 16.41 -2.06 14.20
N THR A 205 15.84 -0.87 14.31
CA THR A 205 16.61 0.38 14.25
C THR A 205 17.37 0.66 15.53
N GLY A 206 16.89 0.16 16.67
CA GLY A 206 17.37 0.54 18.00
C GLY A 206 16.99 1.97 18.38
N TRP A 207 16.10 2.60 17.63
CA TRP A 207 15.53 3.91 17.93
C TRP A 207 14.27 3.78 18.78
N THR A 208 14.10 4.71 19.71
CA THR A 208 12.85 4.87 20.44
C THR A 208 11.80 5.54 19.57
N SER A 209 10.54 5.49 19.99
CA SER A 209 9.44 6.23 19.37
C SER A 209 9.77 7.73 19.21
N GLU A 210 10.40 8.34 20.22
CA GLU A 210 10.81 9.75 20.19
C GLU A 210 11.94 9.98 19.18
N ASP A 211 12.92 9.08 19.11
CA ASP A 211 14.01 9.15 18.12
C ASP A 211 13.47 9.12 16.68
N ILE A 212 12.42 8.35 16.42
CA ILE A 212 11.76 8.29 15.10
C ILE A 212 11.04 9.61 14.82
N LEU A 213 10.27 10.13 15.80
CA LEU A 213 9.57 11.42 15.64
C LEU A 213 10.50 12.60 15.44
N ASP A 214 11.75 12.52 15.89
CA ASP A 214 12.76 13.53 15.65
C ASP A 214 13.27 13.57 14.21
N ARG A 215 13.01 12.51 13.44
CA ARG A 215 13.53 12.29 12.08
C ARG A 215 12.49 12.39 10.99
N VAL A 216 11.21 12.42 11.35
CA VAL A 216 10.09 12.55 10.40
C VAL A 216 9.25 13.80 10.71
N GLU A 217 8.63 14.41 9.69
CA GLU A 217 7.70 15.53 9.94
C GLU A 217 6.39 15.04 10.55
N THR A 218 5.88 13.88 10.11
CA THR A 218 4.59 13.31 10.54
C THR A 218 4.66 11.79 10.52
N ARG A 219 4.32 11.16 11.64
CA ARG A 219 4.13 9.71 11.75
C ARG A 219 2.66 9.37 11.81
N ILE A 220 2.23 8.42 10.99
CA ILE A 220 0.86 7.93 10.88
C ILE A 220 0.85 6.46 11.29
N ILE A 221 0.06 6.11 12.29
CA ILE A 221 -0.02 4.75 12.83
C ILE A 221 -1.47 4.27 12.75
N THR A 222 -1.70 3.20 12.00
CA THR A 222 -2.99 2.51 11.97
C THR A 222 -3.10 1.55 13.15
N LEU A 223 -4.26 1.57 13.84
CA LEU A 223 -4.54 0.85 15.08
C LEU A 223 -5.59 -0.26 14.86
N GLY A 224 -5.73 -0.76 13.63
CA GLY A 224 -6.72 -1.76 13.28
C GLY A 224 -8.14 -1.33 13.66
N ALA A 225 -8.83 -2.13 14.45
CA ALA A 225 -10.19 -1.84 14.92
C ALA A 225 -10.31 -0.62 15.85
N ALA A 226 -9.21 0.00 16.26
CA ALA A 226 -9.21 1.22 17.08
C ALA A 226 -9.06 2.51 16.24
N GLY A 227 -8.93 2.40 14.93
CA GLY A 227 -8.80 3.55 14.03
C GLY A 227 -7.35 3.90 13.70
N ALA A 228 -6.96 5.18 13.86
CA ALA A 228 -5.59 5.59 13.58
C ALA A 228 -5.20 6.83 14.42
N ARG A 229 -3.88 7.03 14.56
CA ARG A 229 -3.30 8.21 15.19
C ARG A 229 -2.22 8.84 14.30
N VAL A 230 -2.10 10.15 14.42
CA VAL A 230 -1.05 10.95 13.77
C VAL A 230 -0.28 11.69 14.83
N GLU A 231 1.03 11.61 14.73
CA GLU A 231 1.96 12.20 15.67
C GLU A 231 2.95 13.13 14.95
N ARG A 232 3.29 14.22 15.63
CA ARG A 232 4.30 15.18 15.22
C ARG A 232 5.12 15.61 16.43
N LYS A 233 6.40 15.86 16.23
CA LYS A 233 7.27 16.36 17.31
C LYS A 233 6.69 17.62 17.95
N GLY A 234 6.59 17.63 19.25
CA GLY A 234 6.13 18.78 20.03
C GLY A 234 4.63 19.10 19.96
N ALA A 235 3.83 18.26 19.34
CA ALA A 235 2.38 18.39 19.27
C ALA A 235 1.67 17.22 19.95
N ALA A 236 0.46 17.48 20.44
CA ALA A 236 -0.39 16.39 20.94
C ALA A 236 -0.81 15.48 19.77
N PRO A 237 -0.85 14.17 19.97
CA PRO A 237 -1.34 13.24 18.96
C PRO A 237 -2.79 13.52 18.57
N VAL A 238 -3.09 13.41 17.26
CA VAL A 238 -4.47 13.43 16.76
C VAL A 238 -4.91 11.99 16.60
N VAL A 239 -5.93 11.58 17.35
CA VAL A 239 -6.47 10.22 17.35
C VAL A 239 -7.90 10.23 16.84
N VAL A 240 -8.20 9.36 15.89
CA VAL A 240 -9.55 9.19 15.33
C VAL A 240 -9.96 7.73 15.45
N GLY A 241 -11.12 7.51 16.05
CA GLY A 241 -11.70 6.18 16.21
C GLY A 241 -12.10 5.52 14.88
N PRO A 242 -12.51 4.25 14.93
CA PRO A 242 -12.83 3.47 13.72
C PRO A 242 -14.12 3.97 13.05
N VAL A 243 -14.34 3.52 11.82
CA VAL A 243 -15.62 3.61 11.13
C VAL A 243 -16.61 2.66 11.80
N LYS A 244 -17.85 3.13 12.01
CA LYS A 244 -18.91 2.32 12.61
C LYS A 244 -19.42 1.26 11.66
N ASP A 245 -19.87 0.14 12.22
CA ASP A 245 -20.53 -0.97 11.52
C ASP A 245 -19.70 -1.54 10.36
N ALA A 246 -18.37 -1.52 10.49
CA ALA A 246 -17.46 -2.15 9.54
C ALA A 246 -17.57 -3.68 9.59
N VAL A 247 -17.62 -4.31 8.42
CA VAL A 247 -17.69 -5.77 8.27
C VAL A 247 -16.36 -6.29 7.72
N LEU A 248 -15.71 -7.17 8.47
CA LEU A 248 -14.47 -7.81 8.00
C LEU A 248 -14.79 -8.94 7.04
N VAL A 249 -14.48 -8.75 5.76
CA VAL A 249 -14.49 -9.78 4.73
C VAL A 249 -13.07 -10.22 4.42
N GLU A 250 -12.21 -9.31 3.99
CA GLU A 250 -10.79 -9.57 3.72
C GLU A 250 -9.92 -8.36 4.10
N PRO A 251 -8.84 -8.54 4.92
CA PRO A 251 -8.02 -7.42 5.35
C PRO A 251 -6.99 -6.94 4.33
N THR A 252 -6.77 -7.69 3.24
CA THR A 252 -5.74 -7.39 2.24
C THR A 252 -6.01 -6.04 1.57
N GLY A 253 -4.99 -5.18 1.51
CA GLY A 253 -5.08 -3.86 0.88
C GLY A 253 -5.77 -2.79 1.71
N SER A 254 -6.34 -3.10 2.89
CA SER A 254 -6.99 -2.09 3.74
C SER A 254 -6.01 -1.00 4.21
N GLY A 255 -4.75 -1.37 4.49
CA GLY A 255 -3.68 -0.43 4.80
C GLY A 255 -3.35 0.50 3.62
N ASP A 256 -3.30 -0.04 2.39
CA ASP A 256 -3.04 0.74 1.17
C ASP A 256 -4.21 1.71 0.89
N ALA A 257 -5.44 1.25 1.09
CA ALA A 257 -6.64 2.07 0.98
C ALA A 257 -6.65 3.18 2.05
N PHE A 258 -6.23 2.90 3.29
CA PHE A 258 -6.04 3.94 4.31
C PHE A 258 -5.06 5.02 3.84
N ARG A 259 -3.90 4.62 3.30
CA ARG A 259 -2.89 5.55 2.78
C ARG A 259 -3.45 6.41 1.66
N SER A 260 -4.23 5.84 0.75
CA SER A 260 -4.85 6.58 -0.34
C SER A 260 -5.82 7.65 0.17
N GLY A 261 -6.68 7.33 1.12
CA GLY A 261 -7.61 8.29 1.73
C GLY A 261 -6.88 9.39 2.51
N PHE A 262 -5.91 9.03 3.33
CA PHE A 262 -5.10 10.00 4.09
C PHE A 262 -4.36 10.97 3.17
N LEU A 263 -3.71 10.46 2.14
CA LEU A 263 -2.96 11.24 1.17
C LEU A 263 -3.86 12.12 0.30
N ALA A 264 -5.05 11.63 -0.07
CA ALA A 264 -6.03 12.42 -0.82
C ALA A 264 -6.51 13.62 -0.01
N ALA A 265 -6.94 13.40 1.24
CA ALA A 265 -7.36 14.49 2.12
C ALA A 265 -6.24 15.51 2.36
N THR A 266 -4.99 15.02 2.52
CA THR A 266 -3.80 15.87 2.62
C THR A 266 -3.59 16.68 1.34
N ALA A 267 -3.76 16.08 0.17
CA ALA A 267 -3.63 16.75 -1.12
C ALA A 267 -4.69 17.83 -1.34
N TRP A 268 -5.88 17.63 -0.80
CA TRP A 268 -6.99 18.61 -0.80
C TRP A 268 -6.80 19.73 0.24
N GLY A 269 -5.79 19.62 1.14
CA GLY A 269 -5.55 20.60 2.18
C GLY A 269 -6.48 20.48 3.38
N LEU A 270 -7.14 19.36 3.55
CA LEU A 270 -7.99 19.09 4.70
C LEU A 270 -7.17 18.90 6.01
N PRO A 271 -7.74 19.21 7.18
CA PRO A 271 -7.05 19.03 8.45
C PRO A 271 -6.74 17.56 8.74
N THR A 272 -5.75 17.32 9.58
CA THR A 272 -5.25 15.97 9.92
C THR A 272 -6.36 15.03 10.39
N GLU A 273 -7.31 15.51 11.15
CA GLU A 273 -8.46 14.72 11.61
C GLU A 273 -9.26 14.18 10.41
N ARG A 274 -9.54 15.02 9.42
CA ARG A 274 -10.25 14.62 8.18
C ARG A 274 -9.42 13.66 7.34
N ALA A 275 -8.10 13.85 7.33
CA ALA A 275 -7.20 12.91 6.64
C ALA A 275 -7.26 11.51 7.26
N ILE A 276 -7.28 11.41 8.60
CA ILE A 276 -7.44 10.11 9.27
C ILE A 276 -8.84 9.53 9.00
N GLN A 277 -9.89 10.36 9.08
CA GLN A 277 -11.26 9.92 8.84
C GLN A 277 -11.44 9.35 7.42
N LEU A 278 -10.94 10.05 6.40
CA LEU A 278 -10.99 9.55 5.03
C LEU A 278 -10.13 8.30 4.84
N GLY A 279 -8.97 8.23 5.49
CA GLY A 279 -8.15 7.02 5.52
C GLY A 279 -8.91 5.82 6.07
N ASN A 280 -9.53 5.98 7.23
CA ASN A 280 -10.35 4.93 7.86
C ASN A 280 -11.54 4.51 6.98
N LEU A 281 -12.22 5.47 6.34
CA LEU A 281 -13.33 5.18 5.42
C LEU A 281 -12.87 4.33 4.24
N MET A 282 -11.76 4.71 3.60
CA MET A 282 -11.20 3.95 2.49
C MET A 282 -10.75 2.55 2.92
N ALA A 283 -10.11 2.44 4.09
CA ALA A 283 -9.71 1.14 4.65
C ALA A 283 -10.90 0.21 4.82
N VAL A 284 -12.04 0.71 5.30
CA VAL A 284 -13.24 -0.11 5.49
C VAL A 284 -13.87 -0.50 4.16
N HIS A 285 -13.90 0.37 3.15
CA HIS A 285 -14.37 -0.02 1.82
C HIS A 285 -13.55 -1.19 1.24
N ALA A 286 -12.22 -1.17 1.41
CA ALA A 286 -11.37 -2.28 0.98
C ALA A 286 -11.55 -3.54 1.85
N LEU A 287 -11.79 -3.37 3.15
CA LEU A 287 -11.97 -4.47 4.11
C LEU A 287 -13.25 -5.29 3.87
N GLU A 288 -14.29 -4.67 3.29
CA GLU A 288 -15.63 -5.24 3.12
C GLU A 288 -15.83 -6.00 1.80
N VAL A 289 -14.79 -6.09 0.98
CA VAL A 289 -14.79 -6.82 -0.29
C VAL A 289 -13.65 -7.82 -0.34
N VAL A 290 -13.71 -8.71 -1.31
CA VAL A 290 -12.65 -9.67 -1.60
C VAL A 290 -11.76 -9.09 -2.70
N GLY A 291 -10.50 -8.78 -2.36
CA GLY A 291 -9.52 -8.18 -3.26
C GLY A 291 -9.29 -6.68 -3.03
N PRO A 292 -8.01 -6.24 -3.13
CA PRO A 292 -7.61 -4.90 -2.69
C PRO A 292 -8.05 -3.76 -3.62
N GLN A 293 -8.57 -4.07 -4.81
CA GLN A 293 -9.04 -3.10 -5.82
C GLN A 293 -10.44 -3.42 -6.35
N GLU A 294 -11.23 -4.17 -5.57
CA GLU A 294 -12.57 -4.60 -5.97
C GLU A 294 -13.68 -3.84 -5.22
N TYR A 295 -13.32 -2.83 -4.42
CA TYR A 295 -14.31 -1.96 -3.78
C TYR A 295 -14.86 -0.92 -4.76
N ASP A 296 -16.18 -0.76 -4.73
CA ASP A 296 -16.88 0.27 -5.49
C ASP A 296 -17.06 1.52 -4.63
N LEU A 297 -16.58 2.66 -5.11
CA LEU A 297 -16.57 3.91 -4.38
C LEU A 297 -17.44 4.95 -5.10
N THR A 298 -18.54 5.35 -4.47
CA THR A 298 -19.31 6.51 -4.92
C THR A 298 -19.23 7.65 -3.90
N ALA A 299 -19.34 8.89 -4.39
CA ALA A 299 -19.38 10.06 -3.52
C ALA A 299 -20.50 9.93 -2.47
N ALA A 300 -21.66 9.41 -2.85
CA ALA A 300 -22.81 9.23 -1.97
C ALA A 300 -22.53 8.21 -0.84
N THR A 301 -22.03 7.01 -1.18
CA THR A 301 -21.75 5.97 -0.18
C THR A 301 -20.67 6.40 0.82
N LEU A 302 -19.64 7.10 0.32
CA LEU A 302 -18.57 7.61 1.17
C LEU A 302 -19.07 8.73 2.10
N ALA A 303 -19.86 9.67 1.58
CA ALA A 303 -20.45 10.76 2.37
C ALA A 303 -21.42 10.25 3.44
N ASP A 304 -22.30 9.30 3.11
CA ASP A 304 -23.24 8.71 4.06
C ASP A 304 -22.51 7.98 5.18
N ARG A 305 -21.46 7.22 4.87
CA ARG A 305 -20.65 6.53 5.85
C ARG A 305 -19.84 7.49 6.72
N ALA A 306 -19.29 8.55 6.14
CA ALA A 306 -18.63 9.64 6.87
C ALA A 306 -19.59 10.30 7.85
N LYS A 307 -20.82 10.61 7.41
CA LYS A 307 -21.87 11.21 8.27
C LYS A 307 -22.25 10.30 9.43
N HIS A 308 -22.41 9.01 9.15
CA HIS A 308 -22.77 8.01 10.18
C HIS A 308 -21.68 7.86 11.23
N SER A 309 -20.42 7.85 10.81
CA SER A 309 -19.27 7.57 11.69
C SER A 309 -18.74 8.81 12.40
N TYR A 310 -18.65 9.94 11.69
CA TYR A 310 -17.91 11.13 12.10
C TYR A 310 -18.76 12.42 12.14
N GLY A 311 -20.02 12.35 11.73
CA GLY A 311 -20.95 13.49 11.76
C GLY A 311 -21.05 14.26 10.47
N ALA A 312 -22.00 15.22 10.46
CA ALA A 312 -22.39 15.95 9.26
C ALA A 312 -21.27 16.84 8.69
N ASP A 313 -20.50 17.49 9.58
CA ASP A 313 -19.42 18.40 9.16
C ASP A 313 -18.29 17.64 8.45
N ALA A 314 -17.90 16.49 8.98
CA ALA A 314 -16.91 15.63 8.36
C ALA A 314 -17.38 15.16 6.96
N ALA A 315 -18.64 14.73 6.86
CA ALA A 315 -19.22 14.32 5.59
C ALA A 315 -19.24 15.45 4.56
N ALA A 316 -19.64 16.65 4.95
CA ALA A 316 -19.72 17.81 4.06
C ALA A 316 -18.32 18.24 3.55
N GLU A 317 -17.34 18.32 4.45
CA GLU A 317 -15.96 18.69 4.11
C GLU A 317 -15.32 17.67 3.17
N ILE A 318 -15.50 16.37 3.41
CA ILE A 318 -14.97 15.31 2.53
C ILE A 318 -15.70 15.32 1.18
N ALA A 319 -17.05 15.37 1.19
CA ALA A 319 -17.84 15.31 -0.03
C ALA A 319 -17.55 16.46 -1.01
N ALA A 320 -17.16 17.63 -0.51
CA ALA A 320 -16.82 18.78 -1.35
C ALA A 320 -15.63 18.54 -2.31
N HIS A 321 -14.84 17.49 -2.08
CA HIS A 321 -13.65 17.15 -2.86
C HIS A 321 -13.81 15.88 -3.70
N LEU A 322 -14.90 15.12 -3.50
CA LEU A 322 -15.10 13.88 -4.22
C LEU A 322 -15.50 14.15 -5.68
N PRO A 323 -15.11 13.26 -6.61
CA PRO A 323 -15.58 13.35 -7.99
C PRO A 323 -17.11 13.20 -8.08
N ALA A 324 -17.71 13.88 -9.06
CA ALA A 324 -19.15 13.89 -9.29
C ALA A 324 -19.66 12.52 -9.77
#